data_16bc26a17973ca4a252d62e36e21eec5
#
_entry.id   16bc26a17973ca4a252d62e36e21eec5
#
_cell.length_a   1.000
_cell.length_b   1.000
_cell.length_c   1.000
_cell.angle_alpha   90.00
_cell.angle_beta   90.00
_cell.angle_gamma   90.00
#
_symmetry.space_group_name_H-M   'P 1'
#
loop_
_entity.id
_entity.type
_entity.pdbx_description
1 polymer ?
#
loop_
_entity_poly.entity_id
_entity_poly.type
_entity_poly.pdbx_seq_one_letter_code
_entity_poly.pdbx_strand_id
1 'polypeptide(L)'
;MVGIIGAGQMGNGIAHVAALAGYDVGINDLRTEAIEKARSIIERNMSRQVSRSLITDAEMQAALRRIRFAPDLETIGEMDLVIEAATEDESVKRKIFTDLCPKLKPSAILATNTSSISITRLASVTDRPERFIGMHFMNPVPMMQLVELIRGIATEDDTFVAARSFVESLGKVTAVSEDFPAFIVNRILLPMINEAVYTLYEGVGTVESIDKAMRLGANHPMGPLELADFIGLDTCLSVMQVLYEGL
;
A
#
# COMPACT_ATOMS: atom_id res chain seq x y z
N MET A 1 17.74 0.49 -5.70
CA MET A 1 16.86 -0.48 -6.42
C MET A 1 15.72 -0.91 -5.50
N VAL A 2 14.51 -1.08 -6.05
CA VAL A 2 13.30 -1.40 -5.27
C VAL A 2 12.66 -2.68 -5.78
N GLY A 3 12.43 -3.64 -4.90
CA GLY A 3 11.71 -4.88 -5.17
C GLY A 3 10.25 -4.78 -4.71
N ILE A 4 9.33 -5.28 -5.51
CA ILE A 4 7.90 -5.34 -5.18
C ILE A 4 7.45 -6.80 -5.25
N ILE A 5 6.92 -7.31 -4.15
CA ILE A 5 6.34 -8.65 -4.07
C ILE A 5 4.81 -8.53 -4.14
N GLY A 6 4.25 -9.08 -5.19
CA GLY A 6 2.84 -8.96 -5.55
C GLY A 6 2.60 -7.95 -6.66
N ALA A 7 2.10 -8.42 -7.82
CA ALA A 7 1.80 -7.61 -8.99
C ALA A 7 0.33 -7.15 -9.04
N GLY A 8 -0.37 -7.22 -7.90
CA GLY A 8 -1.75 -6.75 -7.74
C GLY A 8 -1.90 -5.24 -7.88
N GLN A 9 -3.08 -4.72 -7.52
CA GLN A 9 -3.42 -3.29 -7.65
C GLN A 9 -2.43 -2.38 -6.92
N MET A 10 -2.05 -2.73 -5.68
CA MET A 10 -1.11 -1.93 -4.91
C MET A 10 0.31 -2.05 -5.45
N GLY A 11 0.79 -3.28 -5.70
CA GLY A 11 2.16 -3.49 -6.17
C GLY A 11 2.44 -2.84 -7.53
N ASN A 12 1.51 -2.93 -8.50
CA ASN A 12 1.70 -2.23 -9.78
C ASN A 12 1.70 -0.71 -9.60
N GLY A 13 0.88 -0.18 -8.70
CA GLY A 13 0.85 1.26 -8.40
C GLY A 13 2.13 1.74 -7.72
N ILE A 14 2.69 0.98 -6.77
CA ILE A 14 3.97 1.31 -6.10
C ILE A 14 5.12 1.27 -7.11
N ALA A 15 5.17 0.22 -7.95
CA ALA A 15 6.16 0.11 -9.01
C ALA A 15 6.11 1.28 -10.01
N HIS A 16 4.90 1.68 -10.39
CA HIS A 16 4.66 2.83 -11.28
C HIS A 16 5.31 4.11 -10.72
N VAL A 17 4.98 4.48 -9.49
CA VAL A 17 5.50 5.73 -8.91
C VAL A 17 6.99 5.66 -8.61
N ALA A 18 7.51 4.50 -8.20
CA ALA A 18 8.94 4.30 -7.96
C ALA A 18 9.76 4.42 -9.27
N ALA A 19 9.27 3.84 -10.37
CA ALA A 19 9.93 3.94 -11.68
C ALA A 19 9.92 5.36 -12.23
N LEU A 20 8.84 6.11 -12.06
CA LEU A 20 8.78 7.53 -12.42
C LEU A 20 9.73 8.39 -11.59
N ALA A 21 9.91 8.06 -10.32
CA ALA A 21 10.89 8.71 -9.45
C ALA A 21 12.35 8.34 -9.75
N GLY A 22 12.60 7.49 -10.75
CA GLY A 22 13.94 7.15 -11.22
C GLY A 22 14.55 5.88 -10.64
N TYR A 23 13.81 5.12 -9.83
CA TYR A 23 14.29 3.84 -9.28
C TYR A 23 14.22 2.70 -10.31
N ASP A 24 15.23 1.84 -10.29
CA ASP A 24 15.14 0.52 -10.91
C ASP A 24 14.23 -0.36 -10.04
N VAL A 25 13.21 -0.96 -10.66
CA VAL A 25 12.15 -1.69 -9.97
C VAL A 25 12.09 -3.13 -10.47
N GLY A 26 12.09 -4.09 -9.55
CA GLY A 26 11.78 -5.49 -9.81
C GLY A 26 10.37 -5.82 -9.29
N ILE A 27 9.48 -6.32 -10.14
CA ILE A 27 8.16 -6.82 -9.72
C ILE A 27 8.15 -8.34 -9.79
N ASN A 28 7.76 -8.97 -8.70
CA ASN A 28 7.58 -10.41 -8.58
C ASN A 28 6.13 -10.77 -8.27
N ASP A 29 5.60 -11.78 -8.92
CA ASP A 29 4.36 -12.46 -8.55
C ASP A 29 4.46 -13.93 -8.98
N LEU A 30 3.83 -14.83 -8.23
CA LEU A 30 3.78 -16.26 -8.55
C LEU A 30 2.96 -16.55 -9.81
N ARG A 31 2.05 -15.64 -10.18
CA ARG A 31 1.16 -15.80 -11.33
C ARG A 31 1.62 -14.94 -12.49
N THR A 32 2.01 -15.57 -13.57
CA THR A 32 2.44 -14.89 -14.80
C THR A 32 1.37 -13.94 -15.34
N GLU A 33 0.10 -14.32 -15.24
CA GLU A 33 -1.02 -13.47 -15.68
C GLU A 33 -1.14 -12.18 -14.86
N ALA A 34 -0.80 -12.23 -13.56
CA ALA A 34 -0.76 -11.03 -12.71
C ALA A 34 0.35 -10.07 -13.14
N ILE A 35 1.50 -10.60 -13.52
CA ILE A 35 2.65 -9.85 -14.04
C ILE A 35 2.29 -9.16 -15.36
N GLU A 36 1.70 -9.88 -16.31
CA GLU A 36 1.28 -9.32 -17.60
C GLU A 36 0.20 -8.25 -17.45
N LYS A 37 -0.77 -8.50 -16.57
CA LYS A 37 -1.80 -7.52 -16.22
C LYS A 37 -1.20 -6.26 -15.59
N ALA A 38 -0.23 -6.41 -14.67
CA ALA A 38 0.45 -5.27 -14.04
C ALA A 38 1.18 -4.41 -15.08
N ARG A 39 1.91 -5.03 -16.00
CA ARG A 39 2.57 -4.34 -17.13
C ARG A 39 1.58 -3.49 -17.91
N SER A 40 0.49 -4.11 -18.37
CA SER A 40 -0.55 -3.42 -19.16
C SER A 40 -1.21 -2.26 -18.39
N ILE A 41 -1.44 -2.44 -17.08
CA ILE A 41 -2.03 -1.40 -16.22
C ILE A 41 -1.07 -0.22 -16.07
N ILE A 42 0.22 -0.47 -15.80
CA ILE A 42 1.25 0.57 -15.65
C ILE A 42 1.36 1.38 -16.94
N GLU A 43 1.54 0.73 -18.09
CA GLU A 43 1.63 1.39 -19.40
C GLU A 43 0.39 2.26 -19.68
N ARG A 44 -0.80 1.71 -19.47
CA ARG A 44 -2.06 2.45 -19.67
C ARG A 44 -2.19 3.65 -18.75
N ASN A 45 -1.80 3.52 -17.48
CA ASN A 45 -1.89 4.60 -16.51
C ASN A 45 -0.88 5.71 -16.82
N MET A 46 0.36 5.36 -17.19
CA MET A 46 1.36 6.33 -17.63
C MET A 46 0.94 7.03 -18.94
N SER A 47 0.38 6.29 -19.91
CA SER A 47 -0.16 6.88 -21.15
C SER A 47 -1.27 7.90 -20.87
N ARG A 48 -2.14 7.63 -19.87
CA ARG A 48 -3.14 8.62 -19.42
C ARG A 48 -2.50 9.83 -18.76
N GLN A 49 -1.40 9.68 -18.04
CA GLN A 49 -0.66 10.81 -17.47
C GLN A 49 -0.03 11.65 -18.58
N VAL A 50 0.54 11.02 -19.62
CA VAL A 50 1.05 11.74 -20.82
C VAL A 50 -0.07 12.54 -21.50
N SER A 51 -1.23 11.88 -21.75
CA SER A 51 -2.36 12.55 -22.41
C SER A 51 -2.93 13.75 -21.62
N ARG A 52 -2.67 13.79 -20.30
CA ARG A 52 -3.03 14.89 -19.40
C ARG A 52 -1.89 15.88 -19.13
N SER A 53 -0.77 15.72 -19.84
CA SER A 53 0.44 16.53 -19.66
C SER A 53 1.00 16.55 -18.23
N LEU A 54 0.78 15.46 -17.47
CA LEU A 54 1.33 15.29 -16.13
C LEU A 54 2.76 14.76 -16.17
N ILE A 55 3.11 14.00 -17.21
CA ILE A 55 4.45 13.54 -17.54
C ILE A 55 4.63 13.63 -19.05
N THR A 56 5.87 13.63 -19.50
CA THR A 56 6.23 13.56 -20.94
C THR A 56 6.30 12.10 -21.41
N ASP A 57 6.21 11.87 -22.72
CA ASP A 57 6.42 10.53 -23.29
C ASP A 57 7.84 10.01 -22.99
N ALA A 58 8.85 10.89 -23.02
CA ALA A 58 10.22 10.53 -22.69
C ALA A 58 10.36 10.03 -21.24
N GLU A 59 9.70 10.65 -20.28
CA GLU A 59 9.66 10.21 -18.88
C GLU A 59 8.94 8.86 -18.74
N MET A 60 7.81 8.68 -19.42
CA MET A 60 7.10 7.40 -19.48
C MET A 60 8.00 6.28 -20.00
N GLN A 61 8.64 6.48 -21.16
CA GLN A 61 9.51 5.48 -21.76
C GLN A 61 10.74 5.18 -20.87
N ALA A 62 11.29 6.20 -20.21
CA ALA A 62 12.40 6.02 -19.28
C ALA A 62 11.94 5.20 -18.04
N ALA A 63 10.77 5.47 -17.48
CA ALA A 63 10.23 4.73 -16.34
C ALA A 63 9.92 3.26 -16.70
N LEU A 64 9.30 3.00 -17.85
CA LEU A 64 9.00 1.64 -18.29
C LEU A 64 10.26 0.79 -18.47
N ARG A 65 11.37 1.37 -18.94
CA ARG A 65 12.65 0.66 -19.06
C ARG A 65 13.29 0.28 -17.72
N ARG A 66 12.92 0.95 -16.62
CA ARG A 66 13.41 0.65 -15.27
C ARG A 66 12.67 -0.49 -14.61
N ILE A 67 11.51 -0.91 -15.15
CA ILE A 67 10.70 -1.96 -14.54
C ILE A 67 11.06 -3.31 -15.14
N ARG A 68 11.52 -4.22 -14.28
CA ARG A 68 11.78 -5.63 -14.61
C ARG A 68 10.68 -6.48 -13.95
N PHE A 69 10.11 -7.36 -14.74
CA PHE A 69 9.09 -8.30 -14.28
C PHE A 69 9.70 -9.69 -14.19
N ALA A 70 9.65 -10.31 -13.04
CA ALA A 70 10.27 -11.60 -12.79
C ALA A 70 9.34 -12.54 -12.01
N PRO A 71 9.19 -13.79 -12.45
CA PRO A 71 8.40 -14.79 -11.73
C PRO A 71 9.15 -15.39 -10.55
N ASP A 72 10.46 -15.20 -10.45
CA ASP A 72 11.31 -15.73 -9.39
C ASP A 72 11.80 -14.64 -8.42
N LEU A 73 12.15 -15.06 -7.20
CA LEU A 73 12.66 -14.18 -6.15
C LEU A 73 14.15 -13.86 -6.29
N GLU A 74 14.88 -14.47 -7.23
CA GLU A 74 16.33 -14.23 -7.41
C GLU A 74 16.57 -12.80 -7.86
N THR A 75 15.71 -12.28 -8.74
CA THR A 75 15.76 -10.88 -9.20
C THR A 75 15.58 -9.87 -8.06
N ILE A 76 14.97 -10.28 -6.95
CA ILE A 76 14.71 -9.43 -5.79
C ILE A 76 15.93 -9.39 -4.85
N GLY A 77 16.84 -10.36 -4.93
CA GLY A 77 17.98 -10.48 -4.01
C GLY A 77 18.90 -9.28 -3.94
N GLU A 78 19.08 -8.58 -5.06
CA GLU A 78 19.95 -7.40 -5.17
C GLU A 78 19.30 -6.07 -4.76
N MET A 79 18.03 -6.08 -4.37
CA MET A 79 17.27 -4.86 -4.04
C MET A 79 17.74 -4.24 -2.72
N ASP A 80 17.65 -2.90 -2.63
CA ASP A 80 17.96 -2.14 -1.41
C ASP A 80 16.77 -2.05 -0.48
N LEU A 81 15.57 -1.97 -1.06
CA LEU A 81 14.28 -1.93 -0.39
C LEU A 81 13.35 -2.94 -1.07
N VAL A 82 12.71 -3.78 -0.29
CA VAL A 82 11.68 -4.72 -0.79
C VAL A 82 10.36 -4.44 -0.10
N ILE A 83 9.34 -4.15 -0.89
CA ILE A 83 7.98 -3.84 -0.42
C ILE A 83 7.06 -5.00 -0.78
N GLU A 84 6.54 -5.67 0.22
CA GLU A 84 5.53 -6.71 0.07
C GLU A 84 4.14 -6.06 -0.08
N ALA A 85 3.44 -6.38 -1.16
CA ALA A 85 2.11 -5.90 -1.52
C ALA A 85 1.23 -7.04 -2.08
N ALA A 86 1.36 -8.23 -1.49
CA ALA A 86 0.56 -9.42 -1.82
C ALA A 86 -0.82 -9.38 -1.14
N THR A 87 -1.48 -10.53 -1.02
CA THR A 87 -2.79 -10.63 -0.36
C THR A 87 -2.73 -10.24 1.11
N GLU A 88 -3.85 -9.74 1.66
CA GLU A 88 -3.98 -9.33 3.06
C GLU A 88 -4.30 -10.56 3.94
N ASP A 89 -3.33 -11.46 4.03
CA ASP A 89 -3.35 -12.69 4.85
C ASP A 89 -2.01 -12.82 5.56
N GLU A 90 -2.06 -12.85 6.90
CA GLU A 90 -0.85 -12.88 7.73
C GLU A 90 0.01 -14.12 7.46
N SER A 91 -0.62 -15.28 7.29
CA SER A 91 0.09 -16.53 7.06
C SER A 91 0.86 -16.52 5.74
N VAL A 92 0.25 -15.96 4.70
CA VAL A 92 0.87 -15.78 3.38
C VAL A 92 2.02 -14.79 3.45
N LYS A 93 1.84 -13.64 4.12
CA LYS A 93 2.90 -12.64 4.28
C LYS A 93 4.09 -13.19 5.08
N ARG A 94 3.82 -13.89 6.18
CA ARG A 94 4.87 -14.56 6.99
C ARG A 94 5.68 -15.54 6.14
N LYS A 95 5.00 -16.37 5.33
CA LYS A 95 5.66 -17.29 4.41
C LYS A 95 6.53 -16.54 3.38
N ILE A 96 6.01 -15.48 2.77
CA ILE A 96 6.76 -14.63 1.82
C ILE A 96 8.06 -14.13 2.47
N PHE A 97 7.99 -13.56 3.67
CA PHE A 97 9.17 -13.03 4.35
C PHE A 97 10.17 -14.12 4.73
N THR A 98 9.68 -15.27 5.22
CA THR A 98 10.55 -16.42 5.53
C THR A 98 11.31 -16.92 4.30
N ASP A 99 10.62 -17.01 3.14
CA ASP A 99 11.22 -17.48 1.89
C ASP A 99 12.16 -16.43 1.26
N LEU A 100 11.91 -15.15 1.53
CA LEU A 100 12.62 -14.01 0.94
C LEU A 100 13.93 -13.67 1.69
N CYS A 101 13.92 -13.69 3.02
CA CYS A 101 15.06 -13.25 3.83
C CYS A 101 16.40 -13.89 3.45
N PRO A 102 16.49 -15.21 3.22
CA PRO A 102 17.77 -15.84 2.85
C PRO A 102 18.32 -15.40 1.50
N LYS A 103 17.49 -14.79 0.65
CA LYS A 103 17.85 -14.38 -0.72
C LYS A 103 18.29 -12.93 -0.80
N LEU A 104 17.98 -12.12 0.21
CA LEU A 104 18.28 -10.70 0.23
C LEU A 104 19.69 -10.40 0.73
N LYS A 105 20.29 -9.33 0.22
CA LYS A 105 21.52 -8.82 0.81
C LYS A 105 21.30 -8.35 2.26
N PRO A 106 22.31 -8.46 3.14
CA PRO A 106 22.14 -8.13 4.57
C PRO A 106 21.68 -6.69 4.84
N SER A 107 22.01 -5.75 3.96
CA SER A 107 21.65 -4.34 4.09
C SER A 107 20.24 -4.00 3.61
N ALA A 108 19.52 -4.94 2.99
CA ALA A 108 18.20 -4.68 2.44
C ALA A 108 17.18 -4.35 3.54
N ILE A 109 16.37 -3.34 3.27
CA ILE A 109 15.20 -2.99 4.09
C ILE A 109 13.98 -3.76 3.58
N LEU A 110 13.22 -4.33 4.50
CA LEU A 110 11.94 -4.96 4.24
C LEU A 110 10.79 -4.04 4.63
N ALA A 111 9.80 -3.95 3.76
CA ALA A 111 8.58 -3.24 4.04
C ALA A 111 7.35 -4.07 3.67
N THR A 112 6.23 -3.80 4.32
CA THR A 112 4.92 -4.38 3.96
C THR A 112 3.91 -3.27 3.73
N ASN A 113 3.06 -3.45 2.70
CA ASN A 113 1.95 -2.55 2.39
C ASN A 113 0.64 -3.02 3.05
N THR A 114 0.71 -3.82 4.10
CA THR A 114 -0.49 -4.24 4.84
C THR A 114 -1.30 -3.03 5.32
N SER A 115 -2.62 -3.20 5.40
CA SER A 115 -3.54 -2.17 5.92
C SER A 115 -3.91 -2.39 7.38
N SER A 116 -3.62 -3.57 7.95
CA SER A 116 -4.20 -3.97 9.23
C SER A 116 -3.37 -4.94 10.05
N ILE A 117 -2.43 -5.68 9.43
CA ILE A 117 -1.63 -6.70 10.11
C ILE A 117 -0.47 -6.05 10.86
N SER A 118 -0.22 -6.49 12.10
CA SER A 118 0.87 -5.97 12.95
C SER A 118 2.24 -6.08 12.27
N ILE A 119 2.92 -4.96 12.18
CA ILE A 119 4.28 -4.84 11.64
C ILE A 119 5.26 -5.63 12.51
N THR A 120 5.11 -5.54 13.83
CA THR A 120 5.92 -6.30 14.80
C THR A 120 5.79 -7.81 14.61
N ARG A 121 4.56 -8.31 14.40
CA ARG A 121 4.33 -9.74 14.15
C ARG A 121 4.92 -10.20 12.83
N LEU A 122 4.86 -9.40 11.79
CA LEU A 122 5.49 -9.74 10.50
C LEU A 122 7.02 -9.64 10.58
N ALA A 123 7.56 -8.64 11.26
CA ALA A 123 8.99 -8.50 11.48
C ALA A 123 9.60 -9.70 12.23
N SER A 124 8.85 -10.30 13.17
CA SER A 124 9.33 -11.39 14.03
C SER A 124 9.69 -12.69 13.29
N VAL A 125 9.26 -12.86 12.04
CA VAL A 125 9.64 -14.04 11.23
C VAL A 125 10.79 -13.77 10.28
N THR A 126 11.34 -12.55 10.32
CA THR A 126 12.48 -12.15 9.49
C THR A 126 13.79 -12.28 10.26
N ASP A 127 14.88 -12.34 9.55
CA ASP A 127 16.23 -12.32 10.11
C ASP A 127 16.77 -10.91 10.40
N ARG A 128 15.93 -9.87 10.15
CA ARG A 128 16.28 -8.45 10.22
C ARG A 128 15.10 -7.58 10.70
N PRO A 129 14.52 -7.86 11.89
CA PRO A 129 13.37 -7.13 12.40
C PRO A 129 13.64 -5.62 12.59
N GLU A 130 14.91 -5.24 12.82
CA GLU A 130 15.35 -3.84 12.92
C GLU A 130 15.29 -3.11 11.57
N ARG A 131 15.34 -3.85 10.44
CA ARG A 131 15.23 -3.36 9.08
C ARG A 131 13.87 -3.60 8.45
N PHE A 132 12.84 -3.74 9.28
CA PHE A 132 11.46 -3.99 8.86
C PHE A 132 10.56 -2.81 9.21
N ILE A 133 9.67 -2.40 8.28
CA ILE A 133 8.76 -1.26 8.47
C ILE A 133 7.46 -1.45 7.70
N GLY A 134 6.37 -0.89 8.20
CA GLY A 134 5.13 -0.72 7.43
C GLY A 134 5.20 0.49 6.50
N MET A 135 4.84 0.31 5.24
CA MET A 135 4.66 1.38 4.24
C MET A 135 3.26 1.25 3.64
N HIS A 136 2.27 1.81 4.31
CA HIS A 136 0.88 1.71 3.90
C HIS A 136 0.54 2.81 2.88
N PHE A 137 0.61 2.46 1.60
CA PHE A 137 0.20 3.31 0.49
C PHE A 137 -1.32 3.34 0.36
N MET A 138 -1.87 4.49 0.00
CA MET A 138 -3.31 4.63 -0.25
C MET A 138 -3.66 4.31 -1.71
N ASN A 139 -4.81 3.70 -1.92
CA ASN A 139 -5.32 3.33 -3.24
C ASN A 139 -6.18 4.46 -3.84
N PRO A 140 -5.98 4.87 -5.10
CA PRO A 140 -4.96 4.45 -6.08
C PRO A 140 -3.59 5.11 -5.85
N VAL A 141 -2.52 4.29 -5.81
CA VAL A 141 -1.17 4.77 -5.44
C VAL A 141 -0.67 5.97 -6.28
N PRO A 142 -0.85 6.03 -7.61
CA PRO A 142 -0.38 7.18 -8.39
C PRO A 142 -1.09 8.50 -8.08
N MET A 143 -2.29 8.46 -7.47
CA MET A 143 -3.12 9.64 -7.21
C MET A 143 -3.03 10.10 -5.75
N MET A 144 -2.97 9.14 -4.82
CA MET A 144 -2.98 9.43 -3.39
C MET A 144 -1.59 9.88 -2.93
N GLN A 145 -1.55 10.99 -2.21
CA GLN A 145 -0.28 11.57 -1.77
C GLN A 145 0.24 10.95 -0.48
N LEU A 146 -0.65 10.44 0.39
CA LEU A 146 -0.29 9.93 1.70
C LEU A 146 0.32 8.53 1.63
N VAL A 147 1.37 8.32 2.43
CA VAL A 147 1.85 7.01 2.86
C VAL A 147 1.98 7.03 4.37
N GLU A 148 1.33 6.11 5.07
CA GLU A 148 1.58 5.91 6.48
C GLU A 148 2.85 5.07 6.65
N LEU A 149 3.77 5.54 7.49
CA LEU A 149 4.95 4.79 7.93
C LEU A 149 4.69 4.24 9.33
N ILE A 150 4.71 2.93 9.46
CA ILE A 150 4.39 2.25 10.71
C ILE A 150 5.64 1.55 11.25
N ARG A 151 6.06 1.95 12.44
CA ARG A 151 7.21 1.34 13.11
C ARG A 151 6.74 0.12 13.90
N GLY A 152 7.35 -1.02 13.64
CA GLY A 152 7.31 -2.15 14.57
C GLY A 152 8.20 -1.89 15.77
N ILE A 153 8.05 -2.67 16.83
CA ILE A 153 8.80 -2.50 18.08
C ILE A 153 10.33 -2.56 17.91
N ALA A 154 10.80 -3.29 16.90
CA ALA A 154 12.22 -3.45 16.61
C ALA A 154 12.75 -2.50 15.53
N THR A 155 11.89 -1.74 14.84
CA THR A 155 12.30 -0.88 13.71
C THR A 155 13.29 0.19 14.17
N GLU A 156 14.51 0.16 13.62
CA GLU A 156 15.56 1.15 13.91
C GLU A 156 15.30 2.51 13.25
N ASP A 157 15.89 3.56 13.82
CA ASP A 157 15.76 4.93 13.30
C ASP A 157 16.32 5.07 11.89
N ASP A 158 17.42 4.43 11.56
CA ASP A 158 18.01 4.45 10.22
C ASP A 158 17.07 3.83 9.18
N THR A 159 16.38 2.74 9.52
CA THR A 159 15.36 2.13 8.68
C THR A 159 14.19 3.08 8.44
N PHE A 160 13.71 3.73 9.49
CA PHE A 160 12.65 4.71 9.41
C PHE A 160 13.04 5.94 8.55
N VAL A 161 14.25 6.48 8.74
CA VAL A 161 14.76 7.62 7.97
C VAL A 161 14.89 7.26 6.49
N ALA A 162 15.43 6.07 6.18
CA ALA A 162 15.54 5.59 4.80
C ALA A 162 14.17 5.41 4.14
N ALA A 163 13.21 4.83 4.85
CA ALA A 163 11.83 4.66 4.40
C ALA A 163 11.15 5.99 4.12
N ARG A 164 11.28 6.97 5.03
CA ARG A 164 10.76 8.33 4.84
C ARG A 164 11.38 8.98 3.61
N SER A 165 12.70 8.96 3.48
CA SER A 165 13.40 9.55 2.34
C SER A 165 12.96 8.92 1.02
N PHE A 166 12.74 7.61 0.99
CA PHE A 166 12.19 6.94 -0.18
C PHE A 166 10.79 7.47 -0.52
N VAL A 167 9.86 7.50 0.44
CA VAL A 167 8.48 7.98 0.22
C VAL A 167 8.47 9.44 -0.26
N GLU A 168 9.27 10.31 0.35
CA GLU A 168 9.40 11.72 -0.05
C GLU A 168 9.97 11.88 -1.46
N SER A 169 10.91 11.02 -1.86
CA SER A 169 11.46 11.00 -3.23
C SER A 169 10.44 10.61 -4.30
N LEU A 170 9.36 9.93 -3.92
CA LEU A 170 8.21 9.66 -4.81
C LEU A 170 7.27 10.86 -4.97
N GLY A 171 7.56 12.01 -4.35
CA GLY A 171 6.68 13.17 -4.29
C GLY A 171 5.47 12.97 -3.38
N LYS A 172 5.56 12.05 -2.42
CA LYS A 172 4.49 11.73 -1.46
C LYS A 172 4.77 12.31 -0.08
N VAL A 173 3.74 12.36 0.75
CA VAL A 173 3.78 12.86 2.12
C VAL A 173 3.65 11.71 3.10
N THR A 174 4.43 11.72 4.17
CA THR A 174 4.39 10.69 5.20
C THR A 174 3.55 11.12 6.40
N ALA A 175 2.76 10.19 6.94
CA ALA A 175 2.26 10.25 8.32
C ALA A 175 2.89 9.10 9.09
N VAL A 176 3.22 9.34 10.36
CA VAL A 176 3.84 8.32 11.22
C VAL A 176 2.77 7.73 12.12
N SER A 177 2.71 6.42 12.15
CA SER A 177 1.82 5.66 13.02
C SER A 177 2.62 4.65 13.83
N GLU A 178 2.19 4.41 15.05
CA GLU A 178 2.61 3.24 15.83
C GLU A 178 1.89 1.99 15.31
N ASP A 179 2.43 0.80 15.65
CA ASP A 179 1.89 -0.51 15.23
C ASP A 179 0.64 -0.88 16.05
N PHE A 180 -0.46 -0.15 15.77
CA PHE A 180 -1.78 -0.41 16.32
C PHE A 180 -2.77 -0.86 15.23
N PRO A 181 -3.84 -1.60 15.60
CA PRO A 181 -4.82 -2.10 14.63
C PRO A 181 -5.36 -1.01 13.69
N ALA A 182 -5.28 -1.27 12.38
CA ALA A 182 -5.73 -0.40 11.29
C ALA A 182 -5.03 0.99 11.21
N PHE A 183 -3.92 1.19 11.93
CA PHE A 183 -3.08 2.40 11.92
C PHE A 183 -3.86 3.68 12.22
N ILE A 184 -3.74 4.75 11.42
CA ILE A 184 -4.46 6.02 11.64
C ILE A 184 -5.67 6.11 10.74
N VAL A 185 -5.49 6.04 9.42
CA VAL A 185 -6.55 6.31 8.45
C VAL A 185 -7.72 5.35 8.63
N ASN A 186 -7.46 4.04 8.59
CA ASN A 186 -8.51 3.04 8.69
C ASN A 186 -9.14 3.00 10.07
N ARG A 187 -8.37 3.25 11.13
CA ARG A 187 -8.88 3.31 12.50
C ARG A 187 -9.92 4.43 12.72
N ILE A 188 -9.82 5.52 11.96
CA ILE A 188 -10.79 6.62 12.03
C ILE A 188 -11.89 6.42 11.01
N LEU A 189 -11.52 6.07 9.77
CA LEU A 189 -12.43 6.01 8.64
C LEU A 189 -13.47 4.90 8.75
N LEU A 190 -13.06 3.69 9.13
CA LEU A 190 -13.98 2.55 9.15
C LEU A 190 -15.03 2.64 10.26
N PRO A 191 -14.74 3.07 11.51
CA PRO A 191 -15.74 3.38 12.49
C PRO A 191 -16.70 4.50 12.07
N MET A 192 -16.22 5.54 11.36
CA MET A 192 -17.08 6.59 10.80
C MET A 192 -18.04 6.01 9.75
N ILE A 193 -17.58 5.14 8.86
CA ILE A 193 -18.42 4.44 7.89
C ILE A 193 -19.43 3.54 8.61
N ASN A 194 -19.00 2.79 9.61
CA ASN A 194 -19.87 1.93 10.41
C ASN A 194 -20.97 2.73 11.13
N GLU A 195 -20.64 3.90 11.66
CA GLU A 195 -21.62 4.80 12.28
C GLU A 195 -22.65 5.32 11.26
N ALA A 196 -22.21 5.59 10.02
CA ALA A 196 -23.14 5.95 8.95
C ALA A 196 -24.09 4.79 8.58
N VAL A 197 -23.62 3.54 8.64
CA VAL A 197 -24.47 2.35 8.48
C VAL A 197 -25.49 2.25 9.62
N TYR A 198 -25.11 2.48 10.87
CA TYR A 198 -26.04 2.52 12.00
C TYR A 198 -27.05 3.66 11.86
N THR A 199 -26.62 4.85 11.44
CA THR A 199 -27.50 6.00 11.17
C THR A 199 -28.58 5.65 10.13
N LEU A 200 -28.22 4.88 9.09
CA LEU A 200 -29.17 4.36 8.10
C LEU A 200 -30.12 3.30 8.74
N TYR A 201 -29.55 2.33 9.45
CA TYR A 201 -30.28 1.24 10.09
C TYR A 201 -31.34 1.74 11.10
N GLU A 202 -31.02 2.74 11.89
CA GLU A 202 -31.89 3.37 12.88
C GLU A 202 -32.95 4.30 12.25
N GLY A 203 -32.90 4.51 10.94
CA GLY A 203 -33.86 5.33 10.21
C GLY A 203 -33.71 6.84 10.43
N VAL A 204 -32.55 7.30 10.88
CA VAL A 204 -32.25 8.73 11.07
C VAL A 204 -32.26 9.49 9.73
N GLY A 205 -31.82 8.85 8.65
CA GLY A 205 -31.82 9.42 7.31
C GLY A 205 -31.78 8.37 6.20
N THR A 206 -32.06 8.80 4.97
CA THR A 206 -31.85 7.98 3.78
C THR A 206 -30.37 7.97 3.39
N VAL A 207 -29.92 7.03 2.54
CA VAL A 207 -28.56 6.99 2.00
C VAL A 207 -28.16 8.34 1.43
N GLU A 208 -29.01 8.91 0.55
CA GLU A 208 -28.73 10.20 -0.07
C GLU A 208 -28.60 11.35 0.96
N SER A 209 -29.44 11.32 2.00
CA SER A 209 -29.42 12.35 3.04
C SER A 209 -28.16 12.26 3.90
N ILE A 210 -27.74 11.05 4.28
CA ILE A 210 -26.52 10.82 5.06
C ILE A 210 -25.29 11.25 4.27
N ASP A 211 -25.15 10.80 3.02
CA ASP A 211 -24.02 11.14 2.18
C ASP A 211 -23.96 12.64 1.85
N LYS A 212 -25.12 13.24 1.57
CA LYS A 212 -25.23 14.69 1.35
C LYS A 212 -24.86 15.51 2.58
N ALA A 213 -25.32 15.08 3.76
CA ALA A 213 -24.99 15.73 5.02
C ALA A 213 -23.50 15.73 5.30
N MET A 214 -22.83 14.60 5.10
CA MET A 214 -21.37 14.50 5.30
C MET A 214 -20.57 15.25 4.25
N ARG A 215 -20.99 15.24 2.98
CA ARG A 215 -20.33 16.02 1.93
C ARG A 215 -20.43 17.53 2.15
N LEU A 216 -21.64 18.02 2.48
CA LEU A 216 -21.90 19.46 2.55
C LEU A 216 -21.78 20.03 3.96
N GLY A 217 -22.06 19.25 4.98
CA GLY A 217 -21.99 19.69 6.37
C GLY A 217 -20.62 19.49 7.00
N ALA A 218 -19.90 18.42 6.61
CA ALA A 218 -18.57 18.11 7.11
C ALA A 218 -17.45 18.28 6.05
N ASN A 219 -17.78 18.75 4.85
CA ASN A 219 -16.85 18.97 3.72
C ASN A 219 -16.07 17.71 3.31
N HIS A 220 -16.69 16.53 3.40
CA HIS A 220 -16.10 15.30 2.92
C HIS A 220 -16.14 15.26 1.38
N PRO A 221 -15.10 14.74 0.72
CA PRO A 221 -15.06 14.65 -0.76
C PRO A 221 -16.10 13.65 -1.30
N MET A 222 -16.47 12.66 -0.49
CA MET A 222 -17.43 11.59 -0.79
C MET A 222 -18.25 11.30 0.46
N GLY A 223 -19.52 10.92 0.29
CA GLY A 223 -20.34 10.48 1.41
C GLY A 223 -19.85 9.14 1.98
N PRO A 224 -20.07 8.85 3.27
CA PRO A 224 -19.56 7.66 3.92
C PRO A 224 -20.14 6.35 3.38
N LEU A 225 -21.39 6.32 2.94
CA LEU A 225 -22.02 5.13 2.37
C LEU A 225 -21.58 4.91 0.91
N GLU A 226 -21.48 5.97 0.12
CA GLU A 226 -20.86 5.95 -1.21
C GLU A 226 -19.38 5.48 -1.14
N LEU A 227 -18.65 5.93 -0.13
CA LEU A 227 -17.26 5.50 0.11
C LEU A 227 -17.19 4.02 0.51
N ALA A 228 -18.12 3.53 1.32
CA ALA A 228 -18.22 2.12 1.68
C ALA A 228 -18.43 1.22 0.43
N ASP A 229 -19.31 1.63 -0.48
CA ASP A 229 -19.51 0.93 -1.75
C ASP A 229 -18.24 0.97 -2.63
N PHE A 230 -17.55 2.10 -2.66
CA PHE A 230 -16.29 2.26 -3.42
C PHE A 230 -15.15 1.39 -2.88
N ILE A 231 -15.02 1.29 -1.55
CA ILE A 231 -14.02 0.44 -0.88
C ILE A 231 -14.38 -1.05 -1.04
N GLY A 232 -15.64 -1.37 -1.00
CA GLY A 232 -16.22 -2.70 -0.90
C GLY A 232 -16.63 -3.04 0.54
N LEU A 233 -17.88 -3.48 0.72
CA LEU A 233 -18.43 -3.78 2.05
C LEU A 233 -17.71 -4.96 2.72
N ASP A 234 -17.23 -5.93 1.96
CA ASP A 234 -16.41 -7.04 2.43
C ASP A 234 -15.08 -6.55 3.02
N THR A 235 -14.42 -5.61 2.35
CA THR A 235 -13.20 -4.97 2.84
C THR A 235 -13.48 -4.15 4.11
N CYS A 236 -14.55 -3.36 4.12
CA CYS A 236 -14.97 -2.60 5.31
C CYS A 236 -15.20 -3.53 6.51
N LEU A 237 -15.92 -4.63 6.30
CA LEU A 237 -16.18 -5.63 7.35
C LEU A 237 -14.89 -6.26 7.86
N SER A 238 -13.99 -6.64 6.97
CA SER A 238 -12.70 -7.25 7.34
C SER A 238 -11.86 -6.32 8.23
N VAL A 239 -11.77 -5.04 7.89
CA VAL A 239 -11.03 -4.07 8.72
C VAL A 239 -11.74 -3.81 10.06
N MET A 240 -13.08 -3.76 10.06
CA MET A 240 -13.84 -3.63 11.32
C MET A 240 -13.63 -4.83 12.25
N GLN A 241 -13.51 -6.05 11.71
CA GLN A 241 -13.15 -7.23 12.49
C GLN A 241 -11.77 -7.12 13.13
N VAL A 242 -10.77 -6.65 12.36
CA VAL A 242 -9.42 -6.40 12.91
C VAL A 242 -9.47 -5.38 14.05
N LEU A 243 -10.26 -4.34 13.92
CA LEU A 243 -10.45 -3.34 14.99
C LEU A 243 -11.13 -3.95 16.21
N TYR A 244 -12.17 -4.76 16.01
CA TYR A 244 -12.92 -5.40 17.10
C TYR A 244 -12.07 -6.41 17.90
N GLU A 245 -11.22 -7.18 17.20
CA GLU A 245 -10.37 -8.19 17.82
C GLU A 245 -9.09 -7.60 18.45
N GLY A 246 -8.64 -6.46 17.94
CA GLY A 246 -7.34 -5.87 18.31
C GLY A 246 -7.43 -4.71 19.32
N LEU A 247 -8.62 -4.21 19.64
CA LEU A 247 -8.86 -3.13 20.60
C LEU A 247 -9.55 -3.65 21.84
#